data_a24226806ef207939ce591b28537ca90
#
_entry.id   a24226806ef207939ce591b28537ca90
#
_cell.length_a   1.000
_cell.length_b   1.000
_cell.length_c   1.000
_cell.angle_alpha   90.00
_cell.angle_beta   90.00
_cell.angle_gamma   90.00
#
_symmetry.space_group_name_H-M   'P 1'
#
loop_
_entity.id
_entity.type
_entity.pdbx_description
1 polymer ?
#
loop_
_entity_poly.entity_id
_entity_poly.type
_entity_poly.pdbx_seq_one_letter_code
_entity_poly.pdbx_strand_id
1 'polypeptide(L)'
;MLEETLPYLDGLKVFSYGFTLEGELIPPMSDDAWMIERAQQWGTRPILTLTPLGEDGHFNNNLVSALVRSHELQQRIIWELGSTMQEKGFGGLDIDFEYVLADDREGFAAFVGLATRVMNLFGYPVTVALAPKTSAEQRGLLYEGIDYALLGAAANRAMLMTYEWGYSQGPPMAVAPINMVRRVVDYAVTAIPREKLSLGIPNYGYDWALPYERGVTRAKTINNHQAVQLAIDFGVDIRFDETAMSPYFRYWQYGIQHEVWFEDVRSIKAKFDLIKEYELSGVGYWQLMSLFRANWLMLNEMFYIEREWPVMERLDGTNGT
;
A
#
# COMPACT_ATOMS: atom_id res chain seq x y z
N MET A 1 2.98 -18.50 1.65
CA MET A 1 2.93 -17.08 2.06
C MET A 1 1.54 -16.49 1.81
N LEU A 2 1.05 -16.31 0.57
CA LEU A 2 -0.28 -15.74 0.31
C LEU A 2 -1.38 -16.52 1.08
N GLU A 3 -1.45 -17.83 0.96
CA GLU A 3 -2.44 -18.67 1.66
C GLU A 3 -2.35 -18.61 3.19
N GLU A 4 -1.19 -18.25 3.75
CA GLU A 4 -1.02 -18.06 5.20
C GLU A 4 -1.52 -16.70 5.66
N THR A 5 -1.65 -15.72 4.75
CA THR A 5 -2.09 -14.36 5.07
C THR A 5 -3.55 -14.10 4.73
N LEU A 6 -4.08 -14.73 3.69
CA LEU A 6 -5.48 -14.57 3.26
C LEU A 6 -6.52 -14.73 4.39
N PRO A 7 -6.34 -15.64 5.39
CA PRO A 7 -7.25 -15.72 6.53
C PRO A 7 -7.39 -14.43 7.35
N TYR A 8 -6.46 -13.49 7.23
CA TYR A 8 -6.40 -12.23 7.99
C TYR A 8 -6.73 -10.99 7.15
N LEU A 9 -7.19 -11.18 5.90
CA LEU A 9 -7.44 -10.08 4.96
C LEU A 9 -8.90 -10.02 4.54
N ASP A 10 -9.46 -8.81 4.45
CA ASP A 10 -10.74 -8.51 3.80
C ASP A 10 -10.56 -8.22 2.31
N GLY A 11 -9.40 -7.69 1.91
CA GLY A 11 -9.06 -7.37 0.53
C GLY A 11 -7.61 -7.70 0.17
N LEU A 12 -7.40 -8.15 -1.08
CA LEU A 12 -6.09 -8.38 -1.69
C LEU A 12 -5.92 -7.46 -2.89
N LYS A 13 -5.06 -6.47 -2.78
CA LYS A 13 -4.68 -5.61 -3.90
C LYS A 13 -3.65 -6.31 -4.78
N VAL A 14 -4.00 -6.54 -6.05
CA VAL A 14 -3.12 -7.11 -7.07
C VAL A 14 -2.32 -5.98 -7.71
N PHE A 15 -1.06 -5.88 -7.36
CA PHE A 15 -0.17 -4.81 -7.80
C PHE A 15 0.67 -5.29 -9.01
N SER A 16 0.59 -4.65 -10.17
CA SER A 16 -0.36 -3.59 -10.54
C SER A 16 -0.63 -3.64 -12.04
N TYR A 17 -1.74 -3.06 -12.43
CA TYR A 17 -2.07 -2.77 -13.82
C TYR A 17 -1.57 -1.39 -14.20
N GLY A 18 -0.89 -1.30 -15.33
CA GLY A 18 -0.56 -0.04 -16.00
C GLY A 18 -1.57 0.31 -17.09
N PHE A 19 -1.28 1.35 -17.86
CA PHE A 19 -2.09 1.71 -19.03
C PHE A 19 -1.29 2.46 -20.09
N THR A 20 -1.78 2.39 -21.34
CA THR A 20 -1.21 3.11 -22.49
C THR A 20 -1.96 4.43 -22.75
N LEU A 21 -1.40 5.28 -23.60
CA LEU A 21 -2.07 6.51 -24.07
C LEU A 21 -3.29 6.23 -24.97
N GLU A 22 -3.38 5.02 -25.53
CA GLU A 22 -4.51 4.53 -26.31
C GLU A 22 -5.64 4.01 -25.41
N GLY A 23 -5.39 3.87 -24.09
CA GLY A 23 -6.36 3.45 -23.10
C GLY A 23 -6.43 1.94 -22.88
N GLU A 24 -5.44 1.19 -23.35
CA GLU A 24 -5.31 -0.24 -23.09
C GLU A 24 -4.68 -0.49 -21.72
N LEU A 25 -5.16 -1.51 -20.99
CA LEU A 25 -4.54 -1.91 -19.73
C LEU A 25 -3.33 -2.80 -19.97
N ILE A 26 -2.28 -2.57 -19.19
CA ILE A 26 -1.07 -3.38 -19.13
C ILE A 26 -1.17 -4.27 -17.89
N PRO A 27 -1.37 -5.60 -18.04
CA PRO A 27 -1.50 -6.49 -16.90
C PRO A 27 -0.18 -6.64 -16.13
N PRO A 28 -0.22 -7.05 -14.84
CA PRO A 28 1.00 -7.37 -14.09
C PRO A 28 1.75 -8.56 -14.70
N MET A 29 3.06 -8.59 -14.50
CA MET A 29 3.89 -9.75 -14.94
C MET A 29 3.63 -11.00 -14.08
N SER A 30 3.05 -10.85 -12.90
CA SER A 30 2.70 -11.97 -12.02
C SER A 30 1.39 -12.62 -12.47
N ASP A 31 1.19 -13.88 -12.09
CA ASP A 31 -0.06 -14.61 -12.33
C ASP A 31 -1.19 -14.05 -11.44
N ASP A 32 -1.91 -13.08 -11.96
CA ASP A 32 -3.03 -12.45 -11.28
C ASP A 32 -4.26 -13.37 -11.18
N ALA A 33 -4.48 -14.24 -12.15
CA ALA A 33 -5.59 -15.20 -12.13
C ALA A 33 -5.49 -16.14 -10.93
N TRP A 34 -4.28 -16.65 -10.65
CA TRP A 34 -4.03 -17.45 -9.47
C TRP A 34 -4.28 -16.67 -8.16
N MET A 35 -3.81 -15.42 -8.09
CA MET A 35 -4.02 -14.59 -6.89
C MET A 35 -5.50 -14.28 -6.66
N ILE A 36 -6.26 -13.99 -7.71
CA ILE A 36 -7.71 -13.73 -7.66
C ILE A 36 -8.45 -14.98 -7.16
N GLU A 37 -8.18 -16.14 -7.78
CA GLU A 37 -8.79 -17.41 -7.38
C GLU A 37 -8.54 -17.72 -5.91
N ARG A 38 -7.30 -17.57 -5.43
CA ARG A 38 -6.95 -17.83 -4.03
C ARG A 38 -7.64 -16.86 -3.08
N ALA A 39 -7.69 -15.57 -3.41
CA ALA A 39 -8.40 -14.58 -2.60
C ALA A 39 -9.89 -14.94 -2.46
N GLN A 40 -10.56 -15.27 -3.57
CA GLN A 40 -11.97 -15.66 -3.60
C GLN A 40 -12.24 -16.92 -2.76
N GLN A 41 -11.38 -17.93 -2.81
CA GLN A 41 -11.51 -19.15 -2.01
C GLN A 41 -11.47 -18.89 -0.49
N TRP A 42 -10.84 -17.81 -0.07
CA TRP A 42 -10.76 -17.40 1.33
C TRP A 42 -11.81 -16.32 1.72
N GLY A 43 -12.68 -15.91 0.80
CA GLY A 43 -13.62 -14.81 1.03
C GLY A 43 -12.92 -13.46 1.15
N THR A 44 -11.71 -13.33 0.62
CA THR A 44 -10.96 -12.10 0.51
C THR A 44 -11.27 -11.45 -0.82
N ARG A 45 -11.64 -10.17 -0.84
CA ARG A 45 -11.99 -9.43 -2.05
C ARG A 45 -10.75 -9.18 -2.91
N PRO A 46 -10.63 -9.71 -4.14
CA PRO A 46 -9.55 -9.32 -5.03
C PRO A 46 -9.79 -7.91 -5.56
N ILE A 47 -8.77 -7.06 -5.49
CA ILE A 47 -8.84 -5.64 -5.86
C ILE A 47 -7.82 -5.38 -6.97
N LEU A 48 -8.27 -4.83 -8.09
CA LEU A 48 -7.38 -4.39 -9.16
C LEU A 48 -6.71 -3.07 -8.73
N THR A 49 -5.37 -3.02 -8.75
CA THR A 49 -4.65 -1.77 -8.51
C THR A 49 -4.22 -1.16 -9.85
N LEU A 50 -4.70 0.05 -10.13
CA LEU A 50 -4.29 0.83 -11.28
C LEU A 50 -3.17 1.78 -10.88
N THR A 51 -2.05 1.75 -11.60
CA THR A 51 -0.90 2.63 -11.43
C THR A 51 -0.55 3.31 -12.74
N PRO A 52 0.15 4.46 -12.75
CA PRO A 52 0.62 5.10 -13.98
C PRO A 52 1.88 4.41 -14.51
N LEU A 53 1.83 3.08 -14.63
CA LEU A 53 2.91 2.25 -15.14
C LEU A 53 2.79 2.16 -16.66
N GLY A 54 3.86 2.59 -17.36
CA GLY A 54 3.92 2.50 -18.81
C GLY A 54 4.41 1.13 -19.30
N GLU A 55 4.46 0.95 -20.62
CA GLU A 55 4.95 -0.27 -21.27
C GLU A 55 6.41 -0.60 -20.93
N ASP A 56 7.20 0.41 -20.56
CA ASP A 56 8.59 0.26 -20.11
C ASP A 56 8.71 -0.27 -18.67
N GLY A 57 7.60 -0.49 -17.97
CA GLY A 57 7.54 -0.97 -16.61
C GLY A 57 7.92 0.08 -15.57
N HIS A 58 7.92 1.38 -15.93
CA HIS A 58 8.23 2.48 -15.02
C HIS A 58 7.02 3.39 -14.81
N PHE A 59 6.95 3.98 -13.61
CA PHE A 59 5.97 5.04 -13.31
C PHE A 59 6.22 6.25 -14.20
N ASN A 60 5.16 6.76 -14.85
CA ASN A 60 5.24 7.84 -15.81
C ASN A 60 4.15 8.91 -15.54
N ASN A 61 4.55 10.05 -15.01
CA ASN A 61 3.65 11.16 -14.70
C ASN A 61 2.95 11.73 -15.94
N ASN A 62 3.54 11.59 -17.13
CA ASN A 62 2.91 12.03 -18.36
C ASN A 62 1.63 11.24 -18.67
N LEU A 63 1.56 9.98 -18.25
CA LEU A 63 0.33 9.19 -18.36
C LEU A 63 -0.79 9.80 -17.52
N VAL A 64 -0.49 10.22 -16.28
CA VAL A 64 -1.45 10.91 -15.43
C VAL A 64 -1.91 12.21 -16.06
N SER A 65 -0.98 13.05 -16.54
CA SER A 65 -1.31 14.31 -17.21
C SER A 65 -2.15 14.13 -18.46
N ALA A 66 -1.87 13.10 -19.26
CA ALA A 66 -2.67 12.76 -20.44
C ALA A 66 -4.08 12.31 -20.05
N LEU A 67 -4.16 11.42 -19.05
CA LEU A 67 -5.43 10.87 -18.57
C LEU A 67 -6.35 11.97 -18.02
N VAL A 68 -5.85 12.84 -17.14
CA VAL A 68 -6.70 13.88 -16.51
C VAL A 68 -7.17 14.96 -17.48
N ARG A 69 -6.51 15.13 -18.63
CA ARG A 69 -6.84 16.13 -19.66
C ARG A 69 -7.66 15.59 -20.83
N SER A 70 -7.84 14.26 -20.93
CA SER A 70 -8.55 13.63 -22.04
C SER A 70 -9.77 12.85 -21.56
N HIS A 71 -10.97 13.38 -21.80
CA HIS A 71 -12.22 12.65 -21.51
C HIS A 71 -12.32 11.34 -22.29
N GLU A 72 -11.82 11.30 -23.51
CA GLU A 72 -11.82 10.08 -24.32
C GLU A 72 -10.96 9.00 -23.67
N LEU A 73 -9.74 9.35 -23.22
CA LEU A 73 -8.86 8.41 -22.54
C LEU A 73 -9.46 7.93 -21.20
N GLN A 74 -10.06 8.86 -20.42
CA GLN A 74 -10.76 8.49 -19.18
C GLN A 74 -11.88 7.47 -19.44
N GLN A 75 -12.70 7.69 -20.47
CA GLN A 75 -13.80 6.77 -20.82
C GLN A 75 -13.27 5.39 -21.23
N ARG A 76 -12.22 5.34 -22.05
CA ARG A 76 -11.59 4.09 -22.46
C ARG A 76 -11.02 3.32 -21.26
N ILE A 77 -10.23 3.98 -20.42
CA ILE A 77 -9.63 3.35 -19.23
C ILE A 77 -10.72 2.83 -18.28
N ILE A 78 -11.78 3.59 -18.03
CA ILE A 78 -12.88 3.15 -17.15
C ILE A 78 -13.61 1.95 -17.76
N TRP A 79 -13.79 1.92 -19.07
CA TRP A 79 -14.41 0.78 -19.75
C TRP A 79 -13.53 -0.47 -19.69
N GLU A 80 -12.23 -0.33 -19.96
CA GLU A 80 -11.25 -1.42 -19.87
C GLU A 80 -11.15 -1.97 -18.43
N LEU A 81 -11.11 -1.09 -17.43
CA LEU A 81 -11.14 -1.48 -16.03
C LEU A 81 -12.39 -2.30 -15.70
N GLY A 82 -13.58 -1.81 -16.08
CA GLY A 82 -14.84 -2.51 -15.83
C GLY A 82 -14.88 -3.88 -16.50
N SER A 83 -14.48 -3.96 -17.78
CA SER A 83 -14.41 -5.20 -18.55
C SER A 83 -13.43 -6.20 -17.94
N THR A 84 -12.21 -5.77 -17.62
CA THR A 84 -11.17 -6.62 -17.01
C THR A 84 -11.60 -7.11 -15.63
N MET A 85 -12.18 -6.23 -14.80
CA MET A 85 -12.65 -6.59 -13.47
C MET A 85 -13.77 -7.63 -13.52
N GLN A 86 -14.71 -7.47 -14.44
CA GLN A 86 -15.81 -8.43 -14.64
C GLN A 86 -15.27 -9.77 -15.16
N GLU A 87 -14.40 -9.75 -16.18
CA GLU A 87 -13.86 -10.96 -16.81
C GLU A 87 -13.03 -11.78 -15.82
N LYS A 88 -12.17 -11.11 -15.05
CA LYS A 88 -11.22 -11.78 -14.13
C LYS A 88 -11.79 -12.03 -12.74
N GLY A 89 -12.94 -11.44 -12.39
CA GLY A 89 -13.59 -11.62 -11.09
C GLY A 89 -13.00 -10.75 -9.98
N PHE A 90 -12.50 -9.55 -10.30
CA PHE A 90 -12.16 -8.55 -9.28
C PHE A 90 -13.41 -8.00 -8.61
N GLY A 91 -13.28 -7.63 -7.34
CA GLY A 91 -14.37 -7.10 -6.52
C GLY A 91 -14.20 -5.66 -6.09
N GLY A 92 -13.15 -4.97 -6.54
CA GLY A 92 -12.89 -3.57 -6.23
C GLY A 92 -11.75 -2.99 -7.05
N LEU A 93 -11.64 -1.67 -7.04
CA LEU A 93 -10.60 -0.91 -7.72
C LEU A 93 -9.78 -0.13 -6.69
N ASP A 94 -8.47 -0.13 -6.84
CA ASP A 94 -7.54 0.75 -6.12
C ASP A 94 -6.80 1.64 -7.12
N ILE A 95 -6.77 2.94 -6.89
CA ILE A 95 -6.05 3.90 -7.73
C ILE A 95 -4.84 4.39 -6.95
N ASP A 96 -3.65 4.01 -7.41
CA ASP A 96 -2.38 4.31 -6.78
C ASP A 96 -1.48 5.13 -7.71
N PHE A 97 -1.79 6.43 -7.78
CA PHE A 97 -1.05 7.38 -8.59
C PHE A 97 -0.14 8.23 -7.72
N GLU A 98 1.15 7.95 -7.83
CA GLU A 98 2.18 8.72 -7.14
C GLU A 98 2.76 9.81 -8.06
N TYR A 99 3.38 10.83 -7.45
CA TYR A 99 4.05 11.93 -8.15
C TYR A 99 3.15 12.70 -9.13
N VAL A 100 1.86 12.81 -8.83
CA VAL A 100 0.91 13.62 -9.61
C VAL A 100 1.38 15.08 -9.59
N LEU A 101 1.40 15.73 -10.76
CA LEU A 101 1.82 17.12 -10.86
C LEU A 101 0.80 18.06 -10.20
N ALA A 102 1.28 19.18 -9.66
CA ALA A 102 0.43 20.18 -9.02
C ALA A 102 -0.72 20.68 -9.94
N ASP A 103 -0.42 20.87 -11.23
CA ASP A 103 -1.39 21.32 -12.24
C ASP A 103 -2.44 20.26 -12.59
N ASP A 104 -2.18 18.99 -12.27
CA ASP A 104 -3.08 17.86 -12.55
C ASP A 104 -3.93 17.47 -11.33
N ARG A 105 -3.75 18.13 -10.19
CA ARG A 105 -4.38 17.81 -8.90
C ARG A 105 -5.91 17.72 -8.95
N GLU A 106 -6.57 18.74 -9.52
CA GLU A 106 -8.03 18.76 -9.64
C GLU A 106 -8.53 17.75 -10.66
N GLY A 107 -7.82 17.62 -11.79
CA GLY A 107 -8.10 16.62 -12.82
C GLY A 107 -7.99 15.20 -12.30
N PHE A 108 -6.99 14.93 -11.47
CA PHE A 108 -6.84 13.63 -10.83
C PHE A 108 -8.02 13.31 -9.90
N ALA A 109 -8.40 14.24 -9.03
CA ALA A 109 -9.56 14.04 -8.15
C ALA A 109 -10.87 13.88 -8.96
N ALA A 110 -11.03 14.62 -10.06
CA ALA A 110 -12.18 14.47 -10.96
C ALA A 110 -12.21 13.09 -11.63
N PHE A 111 -11.06 12.56 -12.08
CA PHE A 111 -10.94 11.20 -12.61
C PHE A 111 -11.30 10.15 -11.58
N VAL A 112 -10.74 10.23 -10.35
CA VAL A 112 -11.10 9.32 -9.25
C VAL A 112 -12.60 9.36 -8.99
N GLY A 113 -13.21 10.56 -8.95
CA GLY A 113 -14.66 10.70 -8.75
C GLY A 113 -15.49 10.11 -9.90
N LEU A 114 -15.03 10.23 -11.14
CA LEU A 114 -15.69 9.61 -12.29
C LEU A 114 -15.58 8.07 -12.21
N ALA A 115 -14.39 7.55 -11.96
CA ALA A 115 -14.17 6.12 -11.81
C ALA A 115 -15.02 5.55 -10.67
N THR A 116 -15.07 6.22 -9.51
CA THR A 116 -15.88 5.81 -8.37
C THR A 116 -17.37 5.74 -8.71
N ARG A 117 -17.91 6.78 -9.35
CA ARG A 117 -19.34 6.77 -9.75
C ARG A 117 -19.67 5.62 -10.68
N VAL A 118 -18.82 5.36 -11.67
CA VAL A 118 -19.07 4.29 -12.65
C VAL A 118 -18.90 2.92 -12.02
N MET A 119 -17.81 2.69 -11.27
CA MET A 119 -17.52 1.40 -10.64
C MET A 119 -18.57 1.02 -9.59
N ASN A 120 -19.08 2.01 -8.82
CA ASN A 120 -20.15 1.78 -7.84
C ASN A 120 -21.46 1.33 -8.47
N LEU A 121 -21.76 1.65 -9.74
CA LEU A 121 -22.93 1.12 -10.45
C LEU A 121 -22.88 -0.40 -10.62
N PHE A 122 -21.67 -0.95 -10.64
CA PHE A 122 -21.42 -2.40 -10.71
C PHE A 122 -21.12 -3.04 -9.35
N GLY A 123 -21.23 -2.26 -8.26
CA GLY A 123 -20.95 -2.74 -6.90
C GLY A 123 -19.47 -2.81 -6.55
N TYR A 124 -18.58 -2.20 -7.34
CA TYR A 124 -17.15 -2.18 -7.08
C TYR A 124 -16.76 -0.92 -6.28
N PRO A 125 -16.34 -1.06 -5.01
CA PRO A 125 -15.79 0.06 -4.26
C PRO A 125 -14.44 0.51 -4.84
N VAL A 126 -14.18 1.82 -4.74
CA VAL A 126 -12.93 2.43 -5.19
C VAL A 126 -12.15 2.97 -4.00
N THR A 127 -10.89 2.58 -3.89
CA THR A 127 -9.91 3.09 -2.93
C THR A 127 -8.90 3.97 -3.67
N VAL A 128 -8.37 4.99 -3.01
CA VAL A 128 -7.23 5.79 -3.50
C VAL A 128 -6.08 5.72 -2.51
N ALA A 129 -4.85 5.51 -3.00
CA ALA A 129 -3.65 5.61 -2.20
C ALA A 129 -3.19 7.08 -2.10
N LEU A 130 -2.79 7.50 -0.91
CA LEU A 130 -2.44 8.88 -0.61
C LEU A 130 -1.02 8.99 -0.06
N ALA A 131 -0.19 9.81 -0.70
CA ALA A 131 1.12 10.20 -0.17
C ALA A 131 1.00 10.84 1.23
N PRO A 132 1.97 10.63 2.15
CA PRO A 132 1.84 10.98 3.56
C PRO A 132 2.03 12.49 3.81
N LYS A 133 0.97 13.28 3.67
CA LYS A 133 0.96 14.73 3.91
C LYS A 133 0.68 15.08 5.37
N THR A 134 1.26 16.17 5.82
CA THR A 134 1.03 16.77 7.17
C THR A 134 0.37 18.14 7.11
N SER A 135 0.09 18.66 5.92
CA SER A 135 -0.69 19.89 5.68
C SER A 135 -1.19 19.95 4.24
N ALA A 136 -2.16 20.81 3.96
CA ALA A 136 -2.66 21.05 2.61
C ALA A 136 -1.57 21.63 1.70
N GLU A 137 -0.75 22.53 2.23
CA GLU A 137 0.28 23.29 1.51
C GLU A 137 1.64 22.58 1.48
N GLN A 138 1.71 21.31 1.86
CA GLN A 138 2.98 20.57 1.85
C GLN A 138 3.56 20.52 0.44
N ARG A 139 4.79 21.07 0.31
CA ARG A 139 5.50 21.14 -0.97
C ARG A 139 6.30 19.87 -1.26
N GLY A 140 6.50 19.62 -2.52
CA GLY A 140 7.31 18.52 -3.05
C GLY A 140 6.54 17.70 -4.09
N LEU A 141 7.28 17.12 -5.02
CA LEU A 141 6.73 16.40 -6.17
C LEU A 141 5.78 15.26 -5.78
N LEU A 142 6.03 14.61 -4.63
CA LEU A 142 5.15 13.56 -4.10
C LEU A 142 3.82 14.09 -3.55
N TYR A 143 3.73 15.38 -3.20
CA TYR A 143 2.66 15.92 -2.37
C TYR A 143 1.74 16.92 -3.07
N GLU A 144 2.27 17.74 -3.97
CA GLU A 144 1.54 18.92 -4.50
C GLU A 144 0.34 18.56 -5.36
N GLY A 145 0.39 17.43 -6.07
CA GLY A 145 -0.73 16.91 -6.87
C GLY A 145 -1.75 16.10 -6.05
N ILE A 146 -1.53 15.89 -4.75
CA ILE A 146 -2.41 15.10 -3.89
C ILE A 146 -3.21 16.03 -2.98
N ASP A 147 -4.51 16.12 -3.20
CA ASP A 147 -5.44 16.87 -2.36
C ASP A 147 -6.33 15.92 -1.56
N TYR A 148 -6.12 15.89 -0.23
CA TYR A 148 -6.84 14.97 0.64
C TYR A 148 -8.34 15.22 0.66
N ALA A 149 -8.78 16.48 0.68
CA ALA A 149 -10.19 16.80 0.72
C ALA A 149 -10.91 16.40 -0.57
N LEU A 150 -10.31 16.71 -1.73
CA LEU A 150 -10.88 16.36 -3.02
C LEU A 150 -10.90 14.83 -3.24
N LEU A 151 -9.80 14.14 -2.96
CA LEU A 151 -9.68 12.70 -3.14
C LEU A 151 -10.53 11.91 -2.14
N GLY A 152 -10.59 12.37 -0.87
CA GLY A 152 -11.45 11.78 0.14
C GLY A 152 -12.95 11.94 -0.16
N ALA A 153 -13.34 13.05 -0.81
CA ALA A 153 -14.71 13.23 -1.31
C ALA A 153 -14.99 12.35 -2.53
N ALA A 154 -13.98 12.14 -3.40
CA ALA A 154 -14.11 11.42 -4.66
C ALA A 154 -14.18 9.89 -4.49
N ALA A 155 -13.36 9.30 -3.62
CA ALA A 155 -13.25 7.86 -3.43
C ALA A 155 -14.16 7.32 -2.32
N ASN A 156 -14.44 6.01 -2.32
CA ASN A 156 -15.14 5.34 -1.23
C ASN A 156 -14.25 5.22 0.02
N ARG A 157 -12.96 4.92 -0.16
CA ARG A 157 -11.96 4.79 0.90
C ARG A 157 -10.62 5.39 0.45
N ALA A 158 -9.77 5.74 1.39
CA ALA A 158 -8.41 6.23 1.13
C ALA A 158 -7.42 5.52 2.05
N MET A 159 -6.28 5.10 1.49
CA MET A 159 -5.19 4.51 2.24
C MET A 159 -4.04 5.50 2.36
N LEU A 160 -3.66 5.85 3.57
CA LEU A 160 -2.48 6.68 3.84
C LEU A 160 -1.22 5.82 3.71
N MET A 161 -0.32 6.16 2.80
CA MET A 161 0.96 5.47 2.63
C MET A 161 1.97 5.94 3.68
N THR A 162 1.71 5.64 4.95
CA THR A 162 2.47 6.09 6.12
C THR A 162 3.73 5.26 6.35
N TYR A 163 4.61 5.21 5.35
CA TYR A 163 5.88 4.52 5.33
C TYR A 163 6.89 5.23 4.40
N GLU A 164 8.10 4.68 4.25
CA GLU A 164 9.20 5.20 3.43
C GLU A 164 9.78 6.55 3.94
N TRP A 165 9.73 6.83 5.26
CA TRP A 165 10.60 7.85 5.84
C TRP A 165 12.06 7.39 5.84
N GLY A 166 12.34 6.21 6.41
CA GLY A 166 13.54 5.46 6.09
C GLY A 166 13.31 4.67 4.80
N TYR A 167 14.12 4.89 3.78
CA TYR A 167 14.03 4.24 2.48
C TYR A 167 15.42 3.94 1.90
N SER A 168 15.48 3.11 0.89
CA SER A 168 16.73 2.55 0.39
C SER A 168 17.80 3.56 -0.02
N GLN A 169 17.43 4.75 -0.45
CA GLN A 169 18.35 5.81 -0.88
C GLN A 169 18.54 6.92 0.16
N GLY A 170 17.75 6.90 1.24
CA GLY A 170 17.80 7.83 2.34
C GLY A 170 18.80 7.41 3.44
N PRO A 171 19.05 8.29 4.43
CA PRO A 171 19.85 7.94 5.58
C PRO A 171 19.14 6.90 6.47
N PRO A 172 19.91 6.16 7.30
CA PRO A 172 19.32 5.20 8.24
C PRO A 172 18.32 5.85 9.17
N MET A 173 17.08 5.35 9.15
CA MET A 173 16.00 5.69 10.08
C MET A 173 14.85 4.70 9.97
N ALA A 174 13.92 4.77 10.91
CA ALA A 174 12.70 3.94 10.88
C ALA A 174 11.91 4.14 9.58
N VAL A 175 11.38 3.06 9.02
CA VAL A 175 10.56 3.09 7.81
C VAL A 175 9.25 3.84 8.04
N ALA A 176 8.63 3.63 9.21
CA ALA A 176 7.38 4.28 9.60
C ALA A 176 7.41 4.75 11.07
N PRO A 177 8.18 5.82 11.38
CA PRO A 177 8.28 6.35 12.74
C PRO A 177 6.92 6.86 13.21
N ILE A 178 6.45 6.40 14.38
CA ILE A 178 5.10 6.67 14.88
C ILE A 178 4.80 8.17 15.03
N ASN A 179 5.79 8.95 15.43
CA ASN A 179 5.66 10.40 15.57
C ASN A 179 5.40 11.10 14.22
N MET A 180 5.94 10.57 13.12
CA MET A 180 5.70 11.07 11.76
C MET A 180 4.35 10.56 11.22
N VAL A 181 4.06 9.27 11.45
CA VAL A 181 2.75 8.66 11.11
C VAL A 181 1.61 9.44 11.76
N ARG A 182 1.71 9.74 13.06
CA ARG A 182 0.70 10.52 13.80
C ARG A 182 0.45 11.89 13.14
N ARG A 183 1.48 12.62 12.77
CA ARG A 183 1.33 13.93 12.10
C ARG A 183 0.55 13.84 10.78
N VAL A 184 0.71 12.74 10.06
CA VAL A 184 -0.07 12.51 8.82
C VAL A 184 -1.53 12.23 9.17
N VAL A 185 -1.79 11.39 10.18
CA VAL A 185 -3.15 11.09 10.64
C VAL A 185 -3.84 12.34 11.19
N ASP A 186 -3.14 13.15 12.01
CA ASP A 186 -3.63 14.43 12.53
C ASP A 186 -4.18 15.33 11.42
N TYR A 187 -3.43 15.45 10.31
CA TYR A 187 -3.90 16.22 9.17
C TYR A 187 -5.01 15.49 8.39
N ALA A 188 -4.86 14.20 8.14
CA ALA A 188 -5.79 13.44 7.31
C ALA A 188 -7.23 13.47 7.85
N VAL A 189 -7.41 13.33 9.18
CA VAL A 189 -8.76 13.37 9.81
C VAL A 189 -9.41 14.74 9.78
N THR A 190 -8.67 15.80 9.48
CA THR A 190 -9.26 17.14 9.26
C THR A 190 -9.82 17.30 7.85
N ALA A 191 -9.36 16.50 6.89
CA ALA A 191 -9.70 16.61 5.47
C ALA A 191 -10.59 15.46 4.96
N ILE A 192 -10.52 14.29 5.58
CA ILE A 192 -11.22 13.06 5.17
C ILE A 192 -11.93 12.47 6.38
N PRO A 193 -13.20 12.04 6.26
CA PRO A 193 -13.89 11.30 7.32
C PRO A 193 -13.09 10.05 7.73
N ARG A 194 -12.90 9.87 9.05
CA ARG A 194 -12.04 8.83 9.63
C ARG A 194 -12.45 7.41 9.21
N GLU A 195 -13.73 7.18 9.04
CA GLU A 195 -14.31 5.91 8.58
C GLU A 195 -13.97 5.55 7.12
N LYS A 196 -13.42 6.49 6.35
CA LYS A 196 -12.87 6.25 5.01
C LYS A 196 -11.37 6.00 5.00
N LEU A 197 -10.67 6.26 6.11
CA LEU A 197 -9.21 6.22 6.18
C LEU A 197 -8.69 4.88 6.68
N SER A 198 -7.77 4.27 5.96
CA SER A 198 -6.94 3.17 6.43
C SER A 198 -5.48 3.58 6.57
N LEU A 199 -4.80 3.02 7.56
CA LEU A 199 -3.39 3.31 7.84
C LEU A 199 -2.49 2.31 7.10
N GLY A 200 -1.55 2.81 6.31
CA GLY A 200 -0.52 2.01 5.65
C GLY A 200 0.58 1.59 6.63
N ILE A 201 0.90 0.30 6.68
CA ILE A 201 1.95 -0.27 7.52
C ILE A 201 2.96 -0.99 6.63
N PRO A 202 4.28 -0.72 6.77
CA PRO A 202 5.31 -1.47 6.07
C PRO A 202 5.51 -2.83 6.73
N ASN A 203 5.76 -3.86 5.93
CA ASN A 203 6.05 -5.21 6.43
C ASN A 203 7.48 -5.62 6.08
N TYR A 204 8.42 -4.68 6.17
CA TYR A 204 9.83 -4.81 5.82
C TYR A 204 10.68 -3.79 6.59
N GLY A 205 11.98 -3.90 6.41
CA GLY A 205 12.97 -2.96 6.91
C GLY A 205 14.12 -2.76 5.93
N TYR A 206 15.11 -2.04 6.37
CA TYR A 206 16.30 -1.74 5.59
C TYR A 206 17.58 -1.96 6.38
N ASP A 207 18.64 -2.36 5.68
CA ASP A 207 19.99 -2.56 6.17
C ASP A 207 20.95 -1.65 5.39
N TRP A 208 21.51 -0.64 6.06
CA TRP A 208 22.45 0.33 5.50
C TRP A 208 23.89 0.01 5.86
N ALA A 209 24.77 -0.02 4.86
CA ALA A 209 26.21 0.05 5.09
C ALA A 209 26.61 1.49 5.45
N LEU A 210 27.45 1.65 6.50
CA LEU A 210 27.91 2.93 6.98
C LEU A 210 29.40 3.18 6.63
N PRO A 211 29.82 4.45 6.46
CA PRO A 211 29.03 5.68 6.59
C PRO A 211 28.04 5.86 5.45
N TYR A 212 26.85 6.44 5.76
CA TYR A 212 25.91 6.82 4.72
C TYR A 212 26.46 7.97 3.88
N GLU A 213 26.41 7.80 2.57
CA GLU A 213 26.77 8.82 1.59
C GLU A 213 25.59 9.06 0.64
N ARG A 214 25.09 10.31 0.62
CA ARG A 214 23.93 10.69 -0.19
C ARG A 214 24.19 10.47 -1.69
N GLY A 215 23.27 9.77 -2.33
CA GLY A 215 23.35 9.44 -3.77
C GLY A 215 24.22 8.24 -4.11
N VAL A 216 24.97 7.71 -3.12
CA VAL A 216 25.88 6.55 -3.28
C VAL A 216 25.35 5.35 -2.49
N THR A 217 25.12 5.52 -1.19
CA THR A 217 24.65 4.42 -0.33
C THR A 217 23.23 4.03 -0.70
N ARG A 218 23.05 2.72 -0.91
CA ARG A 218 21.73 2.10 -1.09
C ARG A 218 21.55 1.03 -0.03
N ALA A 219 20.52 1.16 0.80
CA ALA A 219 20.18 0.13 1.75
C ALA A 219 19.59 -1.10 1.06
N LYS A 220 19.86 -2.24 1.63
CA LYS A 220 19.23 -3.50 1.24
C LYS A 220 17.87 -3.61 1.92
N THR A 221 16.82 -3.86 1.14
CA THR A 221 15.51 -4.23 1.68
C THR A 221 15.57 -5.63 2.29
N ILE A 222 15.08 -5.78 3.52
CA ILE A 222 15.01 -7.05 4.24
C ILE A 222 13.62 -7.22 4.85
N ASN A 223 13.18 -8.45 5.02
CA ASN A 223 11.96 -8.70 5.77
C ASN A 223 12.24 -8.70 7.29
N ASN A 224 11.19 -8.56 8.10
CA ASN A 224 11.32 -8.45 9.55
C ASN A 224 11.95 -9.71 10.19
N HIS A 225 11.67 -10.88 9.65
CA HIS A 225 12.31 -12.12 10.11
C HIS A 225 13.82 -12.14 9.81
N GLN A 226 14.22 -11.69 8.61
CA GLN A 226 15.64 -11.57 8.25
C GLN A 226 16.36 -10.57 9.17
N ALA A 227 15.73 -9.46 9.56
CA ALA A 227 16.32 -8.52 10.51
C ALA A 227 16.61 -9.17 11.86
N VAL A 228 15.67 -9.93 12.42
CA VAL A 228 15.87 -10.68 13.66
C VAL A 228 16.97 -11.72 13.50
N GLN A 229 16.99 -12.47 12.40
CA GLN A 229 18.01 -13.48 12.12
C GLN A 229 19.41 -12.85 12.03
N LEU A 230 19.56 -11.69 11.37
CA LEU A 230 20.82 -10.95 11.32
C LEU A 230 21.31 -10.59 12.73
N ALA A 231 20.43 -10.10 13.60
CA ALA A 231 20.82 -9.77 14.98
C ALA A 231 21.33 -10.99 15.74
N ILE A 232 20.71 -12.17 15.55
CA ILE A 232 21.14 -13.45 16.12
C ILE A 232 22.49 -13.87 15.55
N ASP A 233 22.66 -13.85 14.24
CA ASP A 233 23.87 -14.32 13.54
C ASP A 233 25.12 -13.50 13.93
N PHE A 234 24.93 -12.20 14.20
CA PHE A 234 26.01 -11.30 14.62
C PHE A 234 26.10 -11.13 16.15
N GLY A 235 25.21 -11.74 16.93
CA GLY A 235 25.23 -11.70 18.40
C GLY A 235 25.02 -10.29 18.95
N VAL A 236 24.15 -9.48 18.32
CA VAL A 236 23.87 -8.11 18.72
C VAL A 236 22.46 -7.96 19.28
N ASP A 237 22.31 -7.01 20.22
CA ASP A 237 21.01 -6.73 20.82
C ASP A 237 20.16 -5.84 19.89
N ILE A 238 18.89 -6.20 19.72
CA ILE A 238 17.89 -5.36 19.09
C ILE A 238 17.46 -4.28 20.09
N ARG A 239 17.76 -3.03 19.75
CA ARG A 239 17.33 -1.84 20.50
C ARG A 239 15.98 -1.38 20.04
N PHE A 240 15.38 -0.46 20.78
CA PHE A 240 14.10 0.14 20.43
C PHE A 240 14.17 1.66 20.61
N ASP A 241 13.80 2.41 19.56
CA ASP A 241 13.70 3.86 19.61
C ASP A 241 12.28 4.23 20.08
N GLU A 242 12.18 4.80 21.28
CA GLU A 242 10.89 5.14 21.93
C GLU A 242 10.19 6.34 21.25
N THR A 243 10.90 7.15 20.47
CA THR A 243 10.32 8.28 19.73
C THR A 243 9.71 7.79 18.41
N ALA A 244 10.45 6.98 17.68
CA ALA A 244 9.99 6.37 16.44
C ALA A 244 9.08 5.15 16.69
N MET A 245 9.10 4.59 17.91
CA MET A 245 8.51 3.30 18.26
C MET A 245 8.90 2.23 17.25
N SER A 246 10.20 2.09 17.00
CA SER A 246 10.72 1.18 15.99
C SER A 246 11.99 0.47 16.47
N PRO A 247 12.12 -0.84 16.18
CA PRO A 247 13.32 -1.59 16.49
C PRO A 247 14.46 -1.26 15.54
N TYR A 248 15.69 -1.25 16.08
CA TYR A 248 16.90 -1.07 15.30
C TYR A 248 18.09 -1.76 15.97
N PHE A 249 19.16 -2.00 15.20
CA PHE A 249 20.45 -2.45 15.72
C PHE A 249 21.58 -2.09 14.78
N ARG A 250 22.83 -2.24 15.27
CA ARG A 250 24.06 -2.10 14.48
C ARG A 250 24.88 -3.36 14.60
N TYR A 251 25.54 -3.73 13.50
CA TYR A 251 26.47 -4.87 13.48
C TYR A 251 27.67 -4.58 12.57
N TRP A 252 28.70 -5.41 12.63
CA TRP A 252 29.87 -5.29 11.78
C TRP A 252 29.96 -6.49 10.86
N GLN A 253 30.15 -6.25 9.58
CA GLN A 253 30.38 -7.30 8.58
C GLN A 253 31.52 -6.86 7.64
N TYR A 254 32.55 -7.69 7.50
CA TYR A 254 33.73 -7.43 6.65
C TYR A 254 34.39 -6.08 6.89
N GLY A 255 34.44 -5.61 8.13
CA GLY A 255 35.02 -4.31 8.49
C GLY A 255 34.14 -3.09 8.22
N ILE A 256 32.92 -3.30 7.75
CA ILE A 256 31.91 -2.25 7.52
C ILE A 256 30.87 -2.33 8.64
N GLN A 257 30.55 -1.19 9.24
CA GLN A 257 29.42 -1.09 10.16
C GLN A 257 28.12 -1.01 9.38
N HIS A 258 27.10 -1.71 9.85
CA HIS A 258 25.74 -1.69 9.32
C HIS A 258 24.77 -1.16 10.37
N GLU A 259 23.71 -0.52 9.91
CA GLU A 259 22.57 -0.11 10.73
C GLU A 259 21.27 -0.62 10.09
N VAL A 260 20.47 -1.32 10.90
CA VAL A 260 19.22 -1.94 10.49
C VAL A 260 18.06 -1.29 11.21
N TRP A 261 17.01 -0.91 10.46
CA TRP A 261 15.70 -0.50 10.98
C TRP A 261 14.62 -1.38 10.36
N PHE A 262 13.65 -1.82 11.16
CA PHE A 262 12.62 -2.75 10.71
C PHE A 262 11.35 -2.62 11.56
N GLU A 263 10.36 -3.49 11.36
CA GLU A 263 9.15 -3.54 12.17
C GLU A 263 9.12 -4.82 13.01
N ASP A 264 8.65 -4.69 14.26
CA ASP A 264 8.33 -5.81 15.12
C ASP A 264 6.93 -5.66 15.74
N VAL A 265 6.53 -6.59 16.60
CA VAL A 265 5.19 -6.56 17.25
C VAL A 265 4.97 -5.29 18.07
N ARG A 266 6.01 -4.69 18.65
CA ARG A 266 5.91 -3.45 19.44
C ARG A 266 5.61 -2.25 18.54
N SER A 267 6.35 -2.12 17.44
CA SER A 267 6.17 -1.03 16.47
C SER A 267 4.84 -1.13 15.73
N ILE A 268 4.42 -2.34 15.37
CA ILE A 268 3.13 -2.60 14.72
C ILE A 268 1.98 -2.34 15.70
N LYS A 269 2.13 -2.77 16.97
CA LYS A 269 1.12 -2.47 18.01
C LYS A 269 0.91 -0.97 18.19
N ALA A 270 1.98 -0.17 18.19
CA ALA A 270 1.87 1.29 18.27
C ALA A 270 1.02 1.88 17.13
N LYS A 271 1.15 1.33 15.90
CA LYS A 271 0.34 1.72 14.75
C LYS A 271 -1.11 1.25 14.89
N PHE A 272 -1.34 0.05 15.41
CA PHE A 272 -2.70 -0.45 15.70
C PHE A 272 -3.40 0.35 16.79
N ASP A 273 -2.67 0.74 17.83
CA ASP A 273 -3.19 1.62 18.88
C ASP A 273 -3.60 3.00 18.29
N LEU A 274 -2.82 3.52 17.32
CA LEU A 274 -3.14 4.75 16.62
C LEU A 274 -4.43 4.62 15.79
N ILE A 275 -4.62 3.48 15.09
CA ILE A 275 -5.86 3.20 14.35
C ILE A 275 -7.07 3.25 15.29
N LYS A 276 -6.96 2.65 16.47
CA LYS A 276 -8.03 2.66 17.49
C LYS A 276 -8.25 4.04 18.08
N GLU A 277 -7.18 4.78 18.37
CA GLU A 277 -7.25 6.13 18.94
C GLU A 277 -8.00 7.10 18.01
N TYR A 278 -7.75 7.04 16.71
CA TYR A 278 -8.40 7.90 15.71
C TYR A 278 -9.67 7.29 15.10
N GLU A 279 -10.03 6.07 15.49
CA GLU A 279 -11.18 5.33 14.95
C GLU A 279 -11.14 5.22 13.41
N LEU A 280 -9.95 4.91 12.87
CA LEU A 280 -9.77 4.72 11.44
C LEU A 280 -10.45 3.43 10.97
N SER A 281 -10.78 3.34 9.67
CA SER A 281 -11.49 2.19 9.09
C SER A 281 -10.70 0.88 9.10
N GLY A 282 -9.37 0.95 9.19
CA GLY A 282 -8.55 -0.26 9.21
C GLY A 282 -7.09 -0.03 8.85
N VAL A 283 -6.45 -1.09 8.38
CA VAL A 283 -5.03 -1.13 8.05
C VAL A 283 -4.83 -1.65 6.62
N GLY A 284 -3.85 -1.11 5.91
CA GLY A 284 -3.34 -1.65 4.67
C GLY A 284 -1.85 -1.97 4.79
N TYR A 285 -1.40 -3.03 4.16
CA TYR A 285 0.01 -3.43 4.20
C TYR A 285 0.70 -3.21 2.86
N TRP A 286 1.89 -2.63 2.90
CA TRP A 286 2.90 -2.75 1.88
C TRP A 286 4.05 -3.56 2.46
N GLN A 287 4.30 -4.77 2.03
CA GLN A 287 3.61 -5.65 1.08
C GLN A 287 3.55 -7.08 1.68
N LEU A 288 2.74 -7.98 1.11
CA LEU A 288 2.54 -9.33 1.66
C LEU A 288 3.69 -10.30 1.36
N MET A 289 4.63 -9.95 0.48
CA MET A 289 5.77 -10.80 0.08
C MET A 289 6.74 -11.11 1.24
N SER A 290 6.55 -10.47 2.39
CA SER A 290 7.34 -10.65 3.60
C SER A 290 6.46 -11.21 4.72
N LEU A 291 6.45 -12.55 4.87
CA LEU A 291 5.65 -13.19 5.92
C LEU A 291 6.20 -12.84 7.31
N PHE A 292 5.33 -12.28 8.15
CA PHE A 292 5.61 -12.02 9.57
C PHE A 292 4.43 -12.46 10.42
N ARG A 293 4.40 -13.74 10.79
CA ARG A 293 3.26 -14.39 11.46
C ARG A 293 2.80 -13.70 12.73
N ALA A 294 3.73 -13.15 13.51
CA ALA A 294 3.39 -12.45 14.76
C ALA A 294 2.50 -11.21 14.50
N ASN A 295 2.68 -10.52 13.37
CA ASN A 295 1.80 -9.43 12.97
C ASN A 295 0.37 -9.92 12.72
N TRP A 296 0.19 -11.01 11.99
CA TRP A 296 -1.14 -11.52 11.64
C TRP A 296 -1.91 -12.01 12.86
N LEU A 297 -1.22 -12.66 13.80
CA LEU A 297 -1.82 -13.07 15.07
C LEU A 297 -2.27 -11.87 15.89
N MET A 298 -1.43 -10.83 15.98
CA MET A 298 -1.78 -9.61 16.71
C MET A 298 -2.91 -8.82 16.02
N LEU A 299 -2.93 -8.78 14.67
CA LEU A 299 -4.03 -8.18 13.91
C LEU A 299 -5.36 -8.85 14.27
N ASN A 300 -5.40 -10.19 14.26
CA ASN A 300 -6.59 -10.97 14.58
C ASN A 300 -7.04 -10.83 16.03
N GLU A 301 -6.11 -10.60 16.96
CA GLU A 301 -6.41 -10.35 18.38
C GLU A 301 -6.98 -8.95 18.60
N MET A 302 -6.50 -7.96 17.83
CA MET A 302 -6.83 -6.54 18.06
C MET A 302 -8.01 -6.04 17.24
N PHE A 303 -8.32 -6.70 16.11
CA PHE A 303 -9.34 -6.27 15.15
C PHE A 303 -10.22 -7.42 14.71
N TYR A 304 -11.47 -7.10 14.41
CA TYR A 304 -12.37 -7.99 13.69
C TYR A 304 -12.14 -7.82 12.19
N ILE A 305 -11.91 -8.94 11.48
CA ILE A 305 -11.75 -8.92 10.02
C ILE A 305 -13.13 -9.09 9.39
N GLU A 306 -13.67 -8.00 8.89
CA GLU A 306 -14.98 -7.98 8.23
C GLU A 306 -14.82 -8.50 6.80
N ARG A 307 -15.47 -9.64 6.50
CA ARG A 307 -15.45 -10.26 5.18
C ARG A 307 -16.80 -10.09 4.52
N GLU A 308 -16.87 -9.15 3.61
CA GLU A 308 -18.08 -8.88 2.81
C GLU A 308 -18.10 -9.64 1.49
N TRP A 309 -16.97 -10.26 1.09
CA TRP A 309 -16.88 -10.98 -0.16
C TRP A 309 -17.32 -12.42 0.00
N PRO A 310 -18.23 -12.94 -0.87
CA PRO A 310 -18.72 -14.31 -0.75
C PRO A 310 -17.56 -15.31 -0.99
N VAL A 311 -17.50 -16.34 -0.15
CA VAL A 311 -16.59 -17.48 -0.35
C VAL A 311 -17.08 -18.26 -1.55
N MET A 312 -16.25 -18.40 -2.59
CA MET A 312 -16.56 -19.33 -3.68
C MET A 312 -16.36 -20.77 -3.17
N GLU A 313 -17.44 -21.57 -3.16
CA GLU A 313 -17.33 -22.99 -2.85
C GLU A 313 -16.38 -23.66 -3.84
N ARG A 314 -15.45 -24.46 -3.33
CA ARG A 314 -14.64 -25.33 -4.18
C ARG A 314 -15.61 -26.22 -4.94
N LEU A 315 -15.60 -26.13 -6.24
CA LEU A 315 -16.14 -27.19 -7.08
C LEU A 315 -15.14 -28.37 -6.96
N ASP A 316 -15.19 -29.07 -5.83
CA ASP A 316 -14.52 -30.35 -5.69
C ASP A 316 -15.11 -31.29 -6.73
N GLY A 317 -14.40 -31.43 -7.84
CA GLY A 317 -14.71 -32.39 -8.89
C GLY A 317 -14.52 -33.84 -8.39
N THR A 318 -15.36 -34.25 -7.44
CA THR A 318 -15.55 -35.64 -7.03
C THR A 318 -17.01 -35.99 -7.06
N ASN A 319 -17.58 -36.03 -8.25
CA ASN A 319 -18.66 -36.97 -8.54
C ASN A 319 -18.06 -38.00 -9.52
N GLY A 320 -17.35 -38.96 -8.92
CA GLY A 320 -16.93 -40.19 -9.58
C GLY A 320 -17.72 -41.33 -8.97
N THR A 321 -18.63 -41.84 -9.73
CA THR A 321 -19.19 -43.19 -9.59
C THR A 321 -18.12 -44.23 -9.85
#